data_db1eb397d6ade5b79d11c4c9fe79c473
#
_entry.id   db1eb397d6ade5b79d11c4c9fe79c473
#
_cell.length_a   1.000
_cell.length_b   1.000
_cell.length_c   1.000
_cell.angle_alpha   90.00
_cell.angle_beta   90.00
_cell.angle_gamma   90.00
#
_symmetry.space_group_name_H-M   'P 1'
#
loop_
_entity.id
_entity.type
_entity.pdbx_description
1 polymer ?
#
loop_
_entity_poly.entity_id
_entity_poly.type
_entity_poly.pdbx_seq_one_letter_code
_entity_poly.pdbx_strand_id
1 'polypeptide(L)'
;SGTAANELTMLALTHLYPEGGEIITPPLTWISDINSVLFANFEPVFVDINKNNLSFDLDKLENSITDKTRAIFVTHVLGLNALSDRLLKICKDRDIKLIEDVCESHGAMFNDTKLGSIGFASNFSFYFAHHMSTIEGGMISTNDNHFYQLCRALRSHGMTRELTDKDMRQQYIDEHPDLNPDFIFMGPAHNFRSNEINAVLGL
;
A
#
# COMPACT_ATOMS: atom_id res chain seq x y z
N SER A 1 3.03 -3.46 -12.02
CA SER A 1 3.60 -2.09 -11.94
C SER A 1 3.45 -1.53 -10.53
N GLY A 2 4.18 -0.46 -10.21
CA GLY A 2 4.00 0.31 -8.99
C GLY A 2 2.58 0.86 -8.86
N THR A 3 2.01 1.34 -9.95
CA THR A 3 0.60 1.78 -9.99
C THR A 3 -0.36 0.68 -9.55
N ALA A 4 -0.17 -0.55 -10.05
CA ALA A 4 -1.00 -1.69 -9.62
C ALA A 4 -0.80 -2.04 -8.13
N ALA A 5 0.42 -1.86 -7.60
CA ALA A 5 0.68 -2.02 -6.16
C ALA A 5 -0.05 -0.95 -5.34
N ASN A 6 -0.01 0.31 -5.77
CA ASN A 6 -0.73 1.41 -5.12
C ASN A 6 -2.25 1.18 -5.13
N GLU A 7 -2.82 0.85 -6.28
CA GLU A 7 -4.26 0.56 -6.40
C GLU A 7 -4.67 -0.64 -5.54
N LEU A 8 -3.88 -1.71 -5.54
CA LEU A 8 -4.17 -2.89 -4.74
C LEU A 8 -4.08 -2.61 -3.23
N THR A 9 -3.10 -1.80 -2.80
CA THR A 9 -2.97 -1.36 -1.41
C THR A 9 -4.20 -0.59 -0.97
N MET A 10 -4.65 0.38 -1.76
CA MET A 10 -5.85 1.17 -1.44
C MET A 10 -7.13 0.32 -1.50
N LEU A 11 -7.25 -0.58 -2.48
CA LEU A 11 -8.36 -1.53 -2.55
C LEU A 11 -8.40 -2.45 -1.32
N ALA A 12 -7.25 -2.96 -0.85
CA ALA A 12 -7.19 -3.76 0.36
C ALA A 12 -7.57 -2.95 1.63
N LEU A 13 -7.23 -1.66 1.67
CA LEU A 13 -7.66 -0.78 2.75
C LEU A 13 -9.17 -0.59 2.82
N THR A 14 -9.91 -0.67 1.69
CA THR A 14 -11.38 -0.59 1.74
C THR A 14 -12.02 -1.72 2.52
N HIS A 15 -11.35 -2.87 2.61
CA HIS A 15 -11.81 -3.99 3.44
C HIS A 15 -11.55 -3.76 4.94
N LEU A 16 -10.56 -2.95 5.30
CA LEU A 16 -10.31 -2.55 6.69
C LEU A 16 -11.18 -1.34 7.09
N TYR A 17 -11.52 -0.49 6.13
CA TYR A 17 -12.26 0.76 6.33
C TYR A 17 -13.40 0.86 5.29
N PRO A 18 -14.43 0.00 5.38
CA PRO A 18 -15.54 -0.03 4.42
C PRO A 18 -16.35 1.26 4.39
N GLU A 19 -16.30 2.06 5.46
CA GLU A 19 -16.92 3.39 5.53
C GLU A 19 -16.12 4.47 4.79
N GLY A 20 -14.94 4.12 4.26
CA GLY A 20 -14.02 5.09 3.64
C GLY A 20 -13.26 5.92 4.67
N GLY A 21 -12.84 7.10 4.25
CA GLY A 21 -12.10 8.05 5.09
C GLY A 21 -11.07 8.84 4.30
N GLU A 22 -10.13 9.43 5.02
CA GLU A 22 -9.11 10.31 4.47
C GLU A 22 -7.75 9.60 4.41
N ILE A 23 -7.02 9.82 3.31
CA ILE A 23 -5.62 9.42 3.17
C ILE A 23 -4.78 10.68 3.00
N ILE A 24 -3.89 10.94 3.95
CA ILE A 24 -2.97 12.07 3.86
C ILE A 24 -1.84 11.71 2.91
N THR A 25 -1.57 12.57 1.92
CA THR A 25 -0.52 12.38 0.92
C THR A 25 0.16 13.73 0.60
N PRO A 26 1.46 13.74 0.25
CA PRO A 26 2.10 14.99 -0.18
C PRO A 26 1.68 15.33 -1.61
N PRO A 27 1.63 16.64 -1.99
CA PRO A 27 1.43 17.03 -3.38
C PRO A 27 2.64 16.71 -4.27
N LEU A 28 3.82 16.52 -3.68
CA LEU A 28 5.04 16.08 -4.36
C LEU A 28 5.10 14.56 -4.32
N THR A 29 4.44 13.92 -5.28
CA THR A 29 4.40 12.47 -5.44
C THR A 29 4.10 12.10 -6.89
N TRP A 30 4.19 10.82 -7.21
CA TRP A 30 3.72 10.34 -8.51
C TRP A 30 2.19 10.27 -8.54
N ILE A 31 1.62 10.58 -9.69
CA ILE A 31 0.14 10.66 -9.82
C ILE A 31 -0.61 9.37 -9.44
N SER A 32 0.05 8.21 -9.56
CA SER A 32 -0.59 6.94 -9.20
C SER A 32 -0.93 6.82 -7.71
N ASP A 33 -0.19 7.51 -6.83
CA ASP A 33 -0.49 7.54 -5.40
C ASP A 33 -1.86 8.17 -5.16
N ILE A 34 -2.07 9.33 -5.79
CA ILE A 34 -3.33 10.08 -5.68
C ILE A 34 -4.47 9.34 -6.38
N ASN A 35 -4.23 8.83 -7.59
CA ASN A 35 -5.25 8.10 -8.34
C ASN A 35 -5.72 6.84 -7.58
N SER A 36 -4.81 6.11 -6.94
CA SER A 36 -5.16 4.91 -6.16
C SER A 36 -6.09 5.23 -4.99
N VAL A 37 -5.85 6.37 -4.30
CA VAL A 37 -6.72 6.87 -3.25
C VAL A 37 -8.12 7.16 -3.78
N LEU A 38 -8.20 7.89 -4.90
CA LEU A 38 -9.47 8.26 -5.53
C LEU A 38 -10.24 7.05 -6.05
N PHE A 39 -9.57 6.09 -6.72
CA PHE A 39 -10.22 4.88 -7.26
C PHE A 39 -10.76 3.96 -6.17
N ALA A 40 -10.16 4.00 -4.97
CA ALA A 40 -10.66 3.30 -3.80
C ALA A 40 -11.74 4.08 -3.01
N ASN A 41 -12.21 5.23 -3.52
CA ASN A 41 -13.19 6.11 -2.89
C ASN A 41 -12.76 6.66 -1.51
N PHE A 42 -11.46 6.76 -1.26
CA PHE A 42 -10.93 7.55 -0.16
C PHE A 42 -10.78 9.01 -0.59
N GLU A 43 -10.76 9.92 0.39
CA GLU A 43 -10.52 11.34 0.17
C GLU A 43 -9.03 11.66 0.34
N PRO A 44 -8.31 12.14 -0.68
CA PRO A 44 -6.93 12.56 -0.53
C PRO A 44 -6.85 13.91 0.19
N VAL A 45 -6.13 13.95 1.30
CA VAL A 45 -5.84 15.16 2.06
C VAL A 45 -4.40 15.57 1.79
N PHE A 46 -4.20 16.71 1.12
CA PHE A 46 -2.86 17.17 0.75
C PHE A 46 -2.21 17.95 1.88
N VAL A 47 -1.02 17.52 2.26
CA VAL A 47 -0.16 18.22 3.22
C VAL A 47 1.17 18.58 2.55
N ASP A 48 1.52 19.86 2.63
CA ASP A 48 2.71 20.43 2.00
C ASP A 48 4.00 19.80 2.55
N ILE A 49 5.07 19.92 1.79
CA ILE A 49 6.38 19.37 2.10
C ILE A 49 7.27 20.35 2.87
N ASN A 50 8.22 19.79 3.62
CA ASN A 50 9.39 20.49 4.13
C ASN A 50 10.44 20.59 3.03
N LYS A 51 10.81 21.81 2.65
CA LYS A 51 11.76 22.08 1.56
C LYS A 51 13.18 21.55 1.77
N ASN A 52 13.53 21.20 3.02
CA ASN A 52 14.87 20.73 3.33
C ASN A 52 15.09 19.25 3.05
N ASN A 53 14.03 18.44 3.17
CA ASN A 53 14.10 16.98 3.02
C ASN A 53 13.04 16.38 2.12
N LEU A 54 12.16 17.21 1.55
CA LEU A 54 11.04 16.83 0.68
C LEU A 54 10.00 15.88 1.33
N SER A 55 10.12 15.63 2.64
CA SER A 55 9.11 14.93 3.42
C SER A 55 7.98 15.87 3.83
N PHE A 56 6.97 15.39 4.53
CA PHE A 56 5.91 16.23 5.07
C PHE A 56 6.43 17.38 5.97
N ASP A 57 5.79 18.53 5.89
CA ASP A 57 5.78 19.51 6.97
C ASP A 57 4.95 18.90 8.12
N LEU A 58 5.63 18.43 9.16
CA LEU A 58 4.99 17.66 10.24
C LEU A 58 4.04 18.48 11.10
N ASP A 59 4.24 19.80 11.18
CA ASP A 59 3.30 20.67 11.90
C ASP A 59 1.98 20.80 11.13
N LYS A 60 2.05 20.94 9.81
CA LYS A 60 0.87 20.92 8.95
C LYS A 60 0.21 19.53 8.94
N LEU A 61 1.01 18.46 8.95
CA LEU A 61 0.51 17.09 9.00
C LEU A 61 -0.34 16.85 10.25
N GLU A 62 0.17 17.18 11.43
CA GLU A 62 -0.56 16.98 12.68
C GLU A 62 -1.88 17.76 12.72
N ASN A 63 -1.87 18.99 12.18
CA ASN A 63 -3.06 19.83 12.09
C ASN A 63 -4.10 19.35 11.05
N SER A 64 -3.70 18.48 10.13
CA SER A 64 -4.57 17.94 9.08
C SER A 64 -5.19 16.58 9.45
N ILE A 65 -4.79 15.99 10.57
CA ILE A 65 -5.34 14.72 11.04
C ILE A 65 -6.73 14.94 11.63
N THR A 66 -7.68 14.14 11.19
CA THR A 66 -9.07 14.11 11.70
C THR A 66 -9.43 12.69 12.16
N ASP A 67 -10.62 12.53 12.73
CA ASP A 67 -11.16 11.22 13.09
C ASP A 67 -11.45 10.33 11.86
N LYS A 68 -11.43 10.90 10.65
CA LYS A 68 -11.60 10.19 9.38
C LYS A 68 -10.29 9.74 8.78
N THR A 69 -9.14 10.20 9.28
CA THR A 69 -7.82 9.86 8.74
C THR A 69 -7.52 8.37 8.98
N ARG A 70 -7.35 7.60 7.90
CA ARG A 70 -7.10 6.15 7.94
C ARG A 70 -5.64 5.81 7.71
N ALA A 71 -4.99 6.53 6.81
CA ALA A 71 -3.58 6.31 6.52
C ALA A 71 -2.86 7.61 6.16
N ILE A 72 -1.54 7.56 6.31
CA ILE A 72 -0.59 8.52 5.74
C ILE A 72 0.17 7.76 4.66
N PHE A 73 0.08 8.24 3.42
CA PHE A 73 0.80 7.66 2.28
C PHE A 73 1.99 8.55 1.96
N VAL A 74 3.17 8.16 2.45
CA VAL A 74 4.42 8.90 2.30
C VAL A 74 5.17 8.46 1.05
N THR A 75 5.72 9.42 0.31
CA THR A 75 6.57 9.15 -0.85
C THR A 75 8.04 9.42 -0.50
N HIS A 76 8.90 8.45 -0.74
CA HIS A 76 10.35 8.60 -0.62
C HIS A 76 10.93 9.13 -1.92
N VAL A 77 10.76 10.44 -2.16
CA VAL A 77 11.08 11.11 -3.41
C VAL A 77 12.57 11.00 -3.74
N LEU A 78 12.89 10.53 -4.95
CA LEU A 78 14.27 10.46 -5.48
C LEU A 78 15.27 9.73 -4.59
N GLY A 79 14.82 8.79 -3.78
CA GLY A 79 15.67 8.04 -2.85
C GLY A 79 15.90 8.73 -1.49
N LEU A 80 15.29 9.88 -1.26
CA LEU A 80 15.38 10.59 0.01
C LEU A 80 14.44 9.93 1.05
N ASN A 81 14.98 9.71 2.25
CA ASN A 81 14.18 9.21 3.35
C ASN A 81 13.17 10.27 3.81
N ALA A 82 11.89 9.93 3.75
CA ALA A 82 10.80 10.79 4.20
C ALA A 82 10.31 10.47 5.63
N LEU A 83 10.83 9.43 6.27
CA LEU A 83 10.49 9.07 7.64
C LEU A 83 11.25 9.91 8.67
N SER A 84 10.64 10.01 9.84
CA SER A 84 11.25 10.56 11.06
C SER A 84 10.62 9.92 12.28
N ASP A 85 11.31 9.94 13.43
CA ASP A 85 10.77 9.43 14.69
C ASP A 85 9.43 10.12 15.05
N ARG A 86 9.31 11.43 14.73
CA ARG A 86 8.06 12.17 14.96
C ARG A 86 6.93 11.65 14.10
N LEU A 87 7.16 11.38 12.80
CA LEU A 87 6.13 10.82 11.91
C LEU A 87 5.67 9.45 12.40
N LEU A 88 6.61 8.57 12.74
CA LEU A 88 6.29 7.23 13.27
C LEU A 88 5.51 7.32 14.58
N LYS A 89 5.88 8.27 15.45
CA LYS A 89 5.16 8.51 16.70
C LYS A 89 3.73 8.99 16.45
N ILE A 90 3.52 9.93 15.52
CA ILE A 90 2.19 10.41 15.12
C ILE A 90 1.31 9.25 14.66
N CYS A 91 1.82 8.41 13.75
CA CYS A 91 1.09 7.25 13.23
C CYS A 91 0.69 6.29 14.36
N LYS A 92 1.65 5.97 15.26
CA LYS A 92 1.42 5.07 16.39
C LYS A 92 0.41 5.63 17.39
N ASP A 93 0.56 6.89 17.81
CA ASP A 93 -0.27 7.51 18.85
C ASP A 93 -1.73 7.70 18.38
N ARG A 94 -1.95 7.83 17.09
CA ARG A 94 -3.26 8.05 16.46
C ARG A 94 -3.85 6.79 15.80
N ASP A 95 -3.15 5.64 15.86
CA ASP A 95 -3.50 4.39 15.16
C ASP A 95 -3.74 4.60 13.66
N ILE A 96 -2.93 5.45 13.02
CA ILE A 96 -2.99 5.73 11.59
C ILE A 96 -2.03 4.79 10.86
N LYS A 97 -2.49 4.15 9.79
CA LYS A 97 -1.63 3.26 8.98
C LYS A 97 -0.62 4.08 8.18
N LEU A 98 0.67 3.75 8.30
CA LEU A 98 1.71 4.35 7.47
C LEU A 98 1.93 3.48 6.24
N ILE A 99 1.78 4.06 5.06
CA ILE A 99 2.06 3.42 3.77
C ILE A 99 3.25 4.12 3.15
N GLU A 100 4.23 3.34 2.69
CA GLU A 100 5.46 3.85 2.08
C GLU A 100 5.43 3.63 0.56
N ASP A 101 5.54 4.68 -0.25
CA ASP A 101 5.94 4.55 -1.65
C ASP A 101 7.47 4.53 -1.73
N VAL A 102 8.01 3.38 -2.13
CA VAL A 102 9.45 3.11 -2.23
C VAL A 102 9.87 2.92 -3.69
N CYS A 103 9.02 3.27 -4.65
CA CYS A 103 9.29 3.04 -6.07
C CYS A 103 10.60 3.66 -6.56
N GLU A 104 11.00 4.81 -6.00
CA GLU A 104 12.25 5.49 -6.32
C GLU A 104 13.36 5.31 -5.27
N SER A 105 13.17 4.44 -4.26
CA SER A 105 13.99 4.44 -3.04
C SER A 105 14.49 3.06 -2.64
N HIS A 106 14.66 2.16 -3.62
CA HIS A 106 15.17 0.81 -3.37
C HIS A 106 16.53 0.87 -2.64
N GLY A 107 16.59 0.28 -1.45
CA GLY A 107 17.82 0.21 -0.66
C GLY A 107 18.13 1.43 0.20
N ALA A 108 17.35 2.52 0.11
CA ALA A 108 17.45 3.63 1.04
C ALA A 108 17.06 3.21 2.46
N MET A 109 17.55 3.94 3.46
CA MET A 109 17.45 3.50 4.87
C MET A 109 17.01 4.65 5.79
N PHE A 110 16.34 4.26 6.87
CA PHE A 110 16.09 5.07 8.05
C PHE A 110 16.52 4.30 9.31
N ASN A 111 17.41 4.87 10.12
CA ASN A 111 17.95 4.24 11.34
C ASN A 111 18.39 2.78 11.11
N ASP A 112 19.28 2.56 10.13
CA ASP A 112 19.81 1.25 9.72
C ASP A 112 18.74 0.23 9.25
N THR A 113 17.49 0.65 9.08
CA THR A 113 16.39 -0.18 8.56
C THR A 113 16.02 0.25 7.15
N LYS A 114 15.89 -0.70 6.23
CA LYS A 114 15.51 -0.40 4.85
C LYS A 114 14.11 0.21 4.77
N LEU A 115 13.96 1.28 4.01
CA LEU A 115 12.66 1.82 3.65
C LEU A 115 11.81 0.74 2.97
N GLY A 116 10.53 0.77 3.24
CA GLY A 116 9.59 -0.26 2.78
C GLY A 116 9.45 -1.46 3.72
N SER A 117 10.13 -1.45 4.88
CA SER A 117 9.96 -2.46 5.92
C SER A 117 9.50 -1.88 7.26
N ILE A 118 9.16 -0.60 7.30
CA ILE A 118 8.90 0.16 8.53
C ILE A 118 7.40 0.45 8.68
N GLY A 119 6.73 0.84 7.61
CA GLY A 119 5.31 1.13 7.60
C GLY A 119 4.41 -0.10 7.76
N PHE A 120 3.11 0.14 7.83
CA PHE A 120 2.09 -0.91 7.80
C PHE A 120 2.13 -1.69 6.47
N ALA A 121 2.29 -0.98 5.36
CA ALA A 121 2.50 -1.53 4.03
C ALA A 121 3.44 -0.64 3.23
N SER A 122 4.06 -1.21 2.21
CA SER A 122 4.90 -0.45 1.29
C SER A 122 4.78 -0.96 -0.14
N ASN A 123 4.91 -0.04 -1.08
CA ASN A 123 4.74 -0.28 -2.50
C ASN A 123 6.05 -0.06 -3.25
N PHE A 124 6.37 -1.00 -4.13
CA PHE A 124 7.58 -0.99 -4.94
C PHE A 124 7.20 -1.05 -6.43
N SER A 125 8.01 -0.42 -7.24
CA SER A 125 7.94 -0.52 -8.69
C SER A 125 9.23 -1.09 -9.26
N PHE A 126 9.08 -1.97 -10.23
CA PHE A 126 10.18 -2.54 -11.01
C PHE A 126 10.09 -2.11 -12.48
N TYR A 127 9.59 -0.89 -12.70
CA TYR A 127 9.54 -0.23 -13.99
C TYR A 127 10.95 -0.06 -14.55
N PHE A 128 11.11 -0.02 -15.88
CA PHE A 128 12.42 -0.03 -16.53
C PHE A 128 13.36 1.11 -16.10
N ALA A 129 12.85 2.23 -15.61
CA ALA A 129 13.65 3.38 -15.21
C ALA A 129 14.03 3.40 -13.72
N HIS A 130 13.59 2.41 -12.93
CA HIS A 130 13.95 2.31 -11.51
C HIS A 130 15.28 1.59 -11.27
N HIS A 131 15.76 1.63 -10.03
CA HIS A 131 17.05 1.03 -9.61
C HIS A 131 17.13 -0.48 -9.86
N MET A 132 16.02 -1.19 -9.72
CA MET A 132 15.87 -2.58 -10.12
C MET A 132 14.69 -2.66 -11.09
N SER A 133 14.92 -3.26 -12.25
CA SER A 133 13.89 -3.35 -13.29
C SER A 133 13.62 -4.79 -13.68
N THR A 134 12.34 -5.12 -13.80
CA THR A 134 11.85 -6.35 -14.40
C THR A 134 11.07 -6.07 -15.68
N ILE A 135 11.44 -5.01 -16.42
CA ILE A 135 10.72 -4.37 -17.53
C ILE A 135 9.48 -3.65 -16.99
N GLU A 136 8.55 -4.40 -16.47
CA GLU A 136 7.39 -3.98 -15.68
C GLU A 136 7.26 -4.88 -14.46
N GLY A 137 6.85 -4.32 -13.32
CA GLY A 137 6.61 -5.08 -12.11
C GLY A 137 6.21 -4.17 -10.95
N GLY A 138 5.61 -4.76 -9.94
CA GLY A 138 5.28 -4.11 -8.69
C GLY A 138 5.20 -5.12 -7.56
N MET A 139 5.38 -4.64 -6.33
CA MET A 139 5.32 -5.48 -5.13
C MET A 139 4.73 -4.68 -3.98
N ILE A 140 3.99 -5.38 -3.13
CA ILE A 140 3.55 -4.88 -1.83
C ILE A 140 4.29 -5.69 -0.75
N SER A 141 4.83 -5.00 0.25
CA SER A 141 5.42 -5.61 1.44
C SER A 141 4.61 -5.20 2.67
N THR A 142 4.34 -6.14 3.55
CA THR A 142 3.63 -5.92 4.81
C THR A 142 3.98 -7.01 5.83
N ASN A 143 3.94 -6.67 7.11
CA ASN A 143 4.04 -7.62 8.22
C ASN A 143 2.65 -7.98 8.80
N ASP A 144 1.58 -7.36 8.33
CA ASP A 144 0.21 -7.68 8.74
C ASP A 144 -0.33 -8.85 7.93
N ASN A 145 -0.57 -9.99 8.59
CA ASN A 145 -1.03 -11.20 7.90
C ASN A 145 -2.42 -11.02 7.29
N HIS A 146 -3.34 -10.34 7.96
CA HIS A 146 -4.68 -10.13 7.43
C HIS A 146 -4.63 -9.28 6.15
N PHE A 147 -3.88 -8.16 6.17
CA PHE A 147 -3.68 -7.31 4.99
C PHE A 147 -2.98 -8.05 3.86
N TYR A 148 -1.99 -8.91 4.18
CA TYR A 148 -1.33 -9.78 3.19
C TYR A 148 -2.34 -10.71 2.49
N GLN A 149 -3.24 -11.34 3.24
CA GLN A 149 -4.26 -12.23 2.66
C GLN A 149 -5.23 -11.45 1.76
N LEU A 150 -5.67 -10.26 2.18
CA LEU A 150 -6.49 -9.37 1.34
C LEU A 150 -5.78 -9.05 0.02
N CYS A 151 -4.52 -8.62 0.07
CA CYS A 151 -3.74 -8.32 -1.14
C CYS A 151 -3.59 -9.54 -2.05
N ARG A 152 -3.40 -10.75 -1.50
CA ARG A 152 -3.32 -11.98 -2.29
C ARG A 152 -4.59 -12.28 -3.08
N ALA A 153 -5.73 -12.24 -2.41
CA ALA A 153 -7.01 -12.50 -3.06
C ALA A 153 -7.37 -11.40 -4.07
N LEU A 154 -7.28 -10.14 -3.66
CA LEU A 154 -7.68 -8.98 -4.46
C LEU A 154 -6.82 -8.78 -5.71
N ARG A 155 -5.51 -9.12 -5.69
CA ARG A 155 -4.67 -9.09 -6.90
C ARG A 155 -5.11 -10.11 -7.96
N SER A 156 -5.94 -11.07 -7.59
CA SER A 156 -6.41 -12.17 -8.43
C SER A 156 -7.94 -12.25 -8.43
N HIS A 157 -8.60 -11.18 -8.86
CA HIS A 157 -10.07 -11.06 -8.97
C HIS A 157 -10.85 -11.16 -7.65
N GLY A 158 -10.20 -11.09 -6.49
CA GLY A 158 -10.85 -11.32 -5.20
C GLY A 158 -11.12 -12.80 -4.88
N MET A 159 -10.48 -13.73 -5.56
CA MET A 159 -10.69 -15.17 -5.36
C MET A 159 -10.19 -15.64 -4.00
N THR A 160 -11.06 -16.21 -3.18
CA THR A 160 -10.71 -16.73 -1.84
C THR A 160 -9.78 -17.93 -1.89
N ARG A 161 -9.70 -18.66 -2.99
CA ARG A 161 -8.74 -19.76 -3.19
C ARG A 161 -7.28 -19.30 -3.20
N GLU A 162 -7.02 -18.00 -3.38
CA GLU A 162 -5.67 -17.41 -3.30
C GLU A 162 -5.22 -17.18 -1.85
N LEU A 163 -6.11 -17.27 -0.88
CA LEU A 163 -5.78 -17.19 0.54
C LEU A 163 -4.90 -18.37 0.93
N THR A 164 -3.81 -18.09 1.65
CA THR A 164 -2.94 -19.12 2.26
C THR A 164 -3.34 -19.40 3.70
N ASP A 165 -4.09 -18.50 4.32
CA ASP A 165 -4.72 -18.67 5.61
C ASP A 165 -5.95 -19.59 5.45
N LYS A 166 -5.83 -20.81 5.99
CA LYS A 166 -6.87 -21.84 5.84
C LYS A 166 -8.14 -21.52 6.63
N ASP A 167 -7.99 -20.88 7.76
CA ASP A 167 -9.12 -20.55 8.63
C ASP A 167 -9.93 -19.41 8.00
N MET A 168 -9.25 -18.38 7.50
CA MET A 168 -9.89 -17.31 6.75
C MET A 168 -10.59 -17.84 5.48
N ARG A 169 -9.95 -18.74 4.74
CA ARG A 169 -10.57 -19.37 3.56
C ARG A 169 -11.80 -20.20 3.96
N GLN A 170 -11.70 -20.99 5.03
CA GLN A 170 -12.80 -21.83 5.50
C GLN A 170 -14.02 -21.00 5.91
N GLN A 171 -13.80 -19.85 6.55
CA GLN A 171 -14.89 -18.93 6.91
C GLN A 171 -15.72 -18.54 5.67
N TYR A 172 -15.08 -18.15 4.55
CA TYR A 172 -15.81 -17.83 3.32
C TYR A 172 -16.58 -19.03 2.74
N ILE A 173 -16.05 -20.25 2.87
CA ILE A 173 -16.72 -21.47 2.42
C ILE A 173 -17.97 -21.73 3.27
N ASP A 174 -17.85 -21.57 4.58
CA ASP A 174 -18.94 -21.82 5.54
C ASP A 174 -20.07 -20.77 5.39
N GLU A 175 -19.72 -19.53 5.04
CA GLU A 175 -20.70 -18.46 4.75
C GLU A 175 -21.46 -18.67 3.43
N HIS A 176 -20.89 -19.48 2.52
CA HIS A 176 -21.45 -19.74 1.19
C HIS A 176 -21.48 -21.23 0.82
N PRO A 177 -22.19 -22.07 1.61
CA PRO A 177 -22.14 -23.53 1.45
C PRO A 177 -22.74 -24.07 0.16
N ASP A 178 -23.51 -23.25 -0.55
CA ASP A 178 -24.14 -23.54 -1.84
C ASP A 178 -23.23 -23.21 -3.06
N LEU A 179 -22.09 -22.55 -2.82
CA LEU A 179 -21.16 -22.19 -3.88
C LEU A 179 -19.99 -23.19 -3.99
N ASN A 180 -19.42 -23.27 -5.19
CA ASN A 180 -18.18 -24.01 -5.38
C ASN A 180 -17.03 -23.28 -4.67
N PRO A 181 -16.32 -23.92 -3.71
CA PRO A 181 -15.24 -23.28 -2.93
C PRO A 181 -14.09 -22.64 -3.73
N ASP A 182 -13.89 -23.08 -4.98
CA ASP A 182 -12.86 -22.52 -5.85
C ASP A 182 -13.30 -21.25 -6.58
N PHE A 183 -14.60 -20.91 -6.52
CA PHE A 183 -15.19 -19.77 -7.20
C PHE A 183 -15.96 -18.84 -6.26
N ILE A 184 -15.50 -18.73 -5.02
CA ILE A 184 -15.96 -17.70 -4.08
C ILE A 184 -15.08 -16.47 -4.23
N PHE A 185 -15.68 -15.29 -4.32
CA PHE A 185 -15.01 -14.02 -4.51
C PHE A 185 -15.36 -13.07 -3.36
N MET A 186 -14.34 -12.39 -2.81
CA MET A 186 -14.51 -11.41 -1.71
C MET A 186 -15.25 -10.14 -2.14
N GLY A 187 -15.23 -9.84 -3.44
CA GLY A 187 -15.82 -8.64 -4.03
C GLY A 187 -15.17 -8.27 -5.37
N PRO A 188 -15.53 -7.12 -5.95
CA PRO A 188 -14.92 -6.62 -7.18
C PRO A 188 -13.42 -6.37 -6.98
N ALA A 189 -12.60 -6.91 -7.87
CA ALA A 189 -11.15 -6.74 -7.82
C ALA A 189 -10.52 -6.90 -9.20
N HIS A 190 -9.21 -6.75 -9.28
CA HIS A 190 -8.46 -6.73 -10.53
C HIS A 190 -7.66 -8.01 -10.76
N ASN A 191 -7.13 -8.16 -11.96
CA ASN A 191 -6.05 -9.09 -12.25
C ASN A 191 -4.73 -8.33 -12.31
N PHE A 192 -4.02 -8.27 -11.19
CA PHE A 192 -2.72 -7.64 -11.05
C PHE A 192 -1.60 -8.67 -10.84
N ARG A 193 -1.82 -9.91 -11.29
CA ARG A 193 -0.80 -10.95 -11.17
C ARG A 193 0.44 -10.60 -11.99
N SER A 194 1.62 -10.79 -11.38
CA SER A 194 2.89 -10.82 -12.09
C SER A 194 3.14 -12.22 -12.65
N ASN A 195 4.20 -12.38 -13.43
CA ASN A 195 4.61 -13.64 -14.00
C ASN A 195 6.07 -13.95 -13.66
N GLU A 196 6.46 -15.23 -13.85
CA GLU A 196 7.79 -15.73 -13.53
C GLU A 196 8.88 -15.14 -14.41
N ILE A 197 8.57 -14.75 -15.64
CA ILE A 197 9.55 -14.14 -16.57
C ILE A 197 10.07 -12.84 -15.98
N ASN A 198 9.17 -11.97 -15.47
CA ASN A 198 9.57 -10.74 -14.81
C ASN A 198 10.41 -11.02 -13.55
N ALA A 199 10.06 -12.06 -12.78
CA ALA A 199 10.83 -12.43 -11.58
C ALA A 199 12.25 -12.89 -11.93
N VAL A 200 12.43 -13.68 -12.98
CA VAL A 200 13.76 -14.12 -13.46
C VAL A 200 14.63 -12.95 -13.90
N LEU A 201 14.04 -11.91 -14.51
CA LEU A 201 14.78 -10.70 -14.89
C LEU A 201 15.27 -9.89 -13.68
N GLY A 202 14.64 -10.06 -12.53
CA GLY A 202 15.01 -9.37 -11.28
C GLY A 202 16.10 -10.05 -10.47
N LEU A 203 16.53 -11.26 -10.85
CA LEU A 203 17.61 -12.02 -10.19
C LEU A 203 19.00 -11.59 -10.70
#